data_ea5a52a869ba8993f1def3effa684db3
#
_entry.id   ea5a52a869ba8993f1def3effa684db3
#
_cell.length_a   1.000
_cell.length_b   1.000
_cell.length_c   1.000
_cell.angle_alpha   90.00
_cell.angle_beta   90.00
_cell.angle_gamma   90.00
#
_symmetry.space_group_name_H-M   'P 1'
#
loop_
_entity.id
_entity.type
_entity.pdbx_description
1 polymer ?
#
loop_
_entity_poly.entity_id
_entity_poly.type
_entity_poly.pdbx_seq_one_letter_code
_entity_poly.pdbx_strand_id
1 'polypeptide(L)'
;MMVHIPNVLTAEQVARCRAVMEQAAWVDGRITAGHQSAKVKHNLQLPESAPEARELGDMVVQALGRNPLFVSAVLPKQVFPPLFNRYDAGMTFGAHVDNAIRGYLDTSLQIRTDVSATLFISAPEDYDGGELTVEDTYGKHAVKLPAGDMVVYPGTSLHNVTPITRGSRIASFFWTQSLIRDDIRRALLFDLDMSIRRLSADHPEHPSVVSLTSIYHNLLRQWAEV
;
A
#
# COMPACT_ATOMS: atom_id res chain seq x y z
N MET A 1 -2.31 -12.36 1.15
CA MET A 1 -1.46 -12.10 2.34
C MET A 1 -1.54 -10.60 2.67
N MET A 2 -1.77 -10.22 3.95
CA MET A 2 -1.69 -8.84 4.45
C MET A 2 -0.41 -8.68 5.27
N VAL A 3 0.37 -7.61 5.02
CA VAL A 3 1.66 -7.37 5.69
C VAL A 3 1.74 -5.93 6.18
N HIS A 4 2.07 -5.75 7.46
CA HIS A 4 2.46 -4.46 8.04
C HIS A 4 3.95 -4.21 7.72
N ILE A 5 4.25 -3.07 7.15
CA ILE A 5 5.60 -2.62 6.80
C ILE A 5 5.90 -1.36 7.62
N PRO A 6 6.68 -1.49 8.70
CA PRO A 6 6.99 -0.36 9.58
C PRO A 6 8.01 0.59 8.97
N ASN A 7 7.94 1.85 9.36
CA ASN A 7 8.94 2.89 9.06
C ASN A 7 9.26 3.02 7.56
N VAL A 8 8.23 3.00 6.70
CA VAL A 8 8.42 3.28 5.26
C VAL A 8 8.87 4.73 5.07
N LEU A 9 8.28 5.66 5.82
CA LEU A 9 8.75 7.05 5.89
C LEU A 9 9.35 7.35 7.25
N THR A 10 10.41 8.16 7.24
CA THR A 10 10.98 8.72 8.48
C THR A 10 10.05 9.78 9.08
N ALA A 11 10.24 10.11 10.36
CA ALA A 11 9.48 11.18 11.02
C ALA A 11 9.60 12.53 10.28
N GLU A 12 10.77 12.85 9.73
CA GLU A 12 11.01 14.06 8.94
C GLU A 12 10.23 14.04 7.61
N GLN A 13 10.17 12.89 6.93
CA GLN A 13 9.40 12.72 5.70
C GLN A 13 7.90 12.83 5.97
N VAL A 14 7.41 12.25 7.07
CA VAL A 14 6.01 12.40 7.51
C VAL A 14 5.69 13.87 7.80
N ALA A 15 6.56 14.58 8.54
CA ALA A 15 6.38 16.00 8.83
C ALA A 15 6.34 16.83 7.54
N ARG A 16 7.21 16.54 6.57
CA ARG A 16 7.17 17.18 5.24
C ARG A 16 5.87 16.91 4.50
N CYS A 17 5.40 15.66 4.48
CA CYS A 17 4.09 15.32 3.89
C CYS A 17 2.98 16.17 4.49
N ARG A 18 2.90 16.23 5.81
CA ARG A 18 1.88 17.00 6.53
C ARG A 18 1.93 18.50 6.19
N ALA A 19 3.11 19.10 6.22
CA ALA A 19 3.29 20.52 5.92
C ALA A 19 2.88 20.88 4.49
N VAL A 20 3.21 20.04 3.50
CA VAL A 20 2.80 20.25 2.10
C VAL A 20 1.29 20.10 1.96
N MET A 21 0.70 19.07 2.59
CA MET A 21 -0.74 18.77 2.50
C MET A 21 -1.63 19.78 3.23
N GLU A 22 -1.12 20.50 4.24
CA GLU A 22 -1.85 21.59 4.90
C GLU A 22 -2.18 22.74 3.94
N GLN A 23 -1.32 22.99 2.97
CA GLN A 23 -1.45 24.08 1.99
C GLN A 23 -2.05 23.63 0.66
N ALA A 24 -2.23 22.34 0.47
CA ALA A 24 -2.67 21.77 -0.79
C ALA A 24 -4.18 21.96 -1.04
N ALA A 25 -4.55 22.07 -2.31
CA ALA A 25 -5.94 22.14 -2.74
C ALA A 25 -6.55 20.75 -2.82
N TRP A 26 -7.40 20.41 -1.84
CA TRP A 26 -8.12 19.15 -1.81
C TRP A 26 -9.38 19.20 -2.68
N VAL A 27 -9.67 18.10 -3.39
CA VAL A 27 -10.88 17.93 -4.22
C VAL A 27 -11.67 16.71 -3.75
N ASP A 28 -12.92 16.59 -4.24
CA ASP A 28 -13.76 15.41 -3.94
C ASP A 28 -13.09 14.13 -4.45
N GLY A 29 -12.87 13.17 -3.56
CA GLY A 29 -12.19 11.93 -3.88
C GLY A 29 -12.92 11.00 -4.83
N ARG A 30 -14.20 11.24 -5.11
CA ARG A 30 -15.00 10.47 -6.08
C ARG A 30 -14.42 10.52 -7.50
N ILE A 31 -13.62 11.53 -7.83
CA ILE A 31 -12.98 11.67 -9.16
C ILE A 31 -12.09 10.50 -9.55
N THR A 32 -11.53 9.74 -8.59
CA THR A 32 -10.67 8.58 -8.85
C THR A 32 -11.37 7.25 -8.64
N ALA A 33 -12.63 7.26 -8.22
CA ALA A 33 -13.39 6.06 -7.93
C ALA A 33 -14.10 5.53 -9.19
N GLY A 34 -14.16 4.21 -9.34
CA GLY A 34 -15.03 3.57 -10.32
C GLY A 34 -16.51 3.79 -9.97
N HIS A 35 -17.40 3.55 -10.94
CA HIS A 35 -18.83 3.83 -10.82
C HIS A 35 -19.49 3.29 -9.55
N GLN A 36 -19.12 2.08 -9.12
CA GLN A 36 -19.66 1.44 -7.91
C GLN A 36 -19.09 2.11 -6.64
N SER A 37 -17.78 2.24 -6.54
CA SER A 37 -17.08 2.79 -5.38
C SER A 37 -17.37 4.27 -5.17
N ALA A 38 -17.64 5.04 -6.23
CA ALA A 38 -18.02 6.45 -6.12
C ALA A 38 -19.29 6.68 -5.30
N LYS A 39 -20.21 5.70 -5.26
CA LYS A 39 -21.47 5.81 -4.51
C LYS A 39 -21.28 5.76 -2.99
N VAL A 40 -20.19 5.15 -2.54
CA VAL A 40 -19.87 4.92 -1.12
C VAL A 40 -18.61 5.66 -0.66
N LYS A 41 -17.97 6.44 -1.55
CA LYS A 41 -16.77 7.22 -1.27
C LYS A 41 -17.12 8.64 -0.86
N HIS A 42 -16.79 9.00 0.37
CA HIS A 42 -16.92 10.33 0.91
C HIS A 42 -15.61 10.73 1.58
N ASN A 43 -14.72 11.33 0.83
CA ASN A 43 -13.42 11.83 1.28
C ASN A 43 -12.90 12.92 0.34
N LEU A 44 -11.80 13.52 0.72
CA LEU A 44 -11.02 14.44 -0.09
C LEU A 44 -9.78 13.75 -0.65
N GLN A 45 -9.26 14.25 -1.76
CA GLN A 45 -8.07 13.71 -2.42
C GLN A 45 -7.26 14.83 -3.05
N LEU A 46 -5.92 14.68 -3.09
CA LEU A 46 -5.10 15.53 -3.94
C LEU A 46 -5.31 15.16 -5.41
N PRO A 47 -5.45 16.15 -6.31
CA PRO A 47 -5.48 15.86 -7.74
C PRO A 47 -4.20 15.11 -8.17
N GLU A 48 -4.35 14.08 -9.01
CA GLU A 48 -3.20 13.31 -9.53
C GLU A 48 -2.19 14.19 -10.28
N SER A 49 -2.68 15.27 -10.94
CA SER A 49 -1.85 16.22 -11.68
C SER A 49 -1.18 17.28 -10.80
N ALA A 50 -1.53 17.38 -9.52
CA ALA A 50 -1.00 18.40 -8.62
C ALA A 50 0.52 18.22 -8.42
N PRO A 51 1.32 19.31 -8.44
CA PRO A 51 2.76 19.24 -8.21
C PRO A 51 3.10 18.59 -6.86
N GLU A 52 2.31 18.90 -5.83
CA GLU A 52 2.45 18.36 -4.48
C GLU A 52 2.27 16.83 -4.47
N ALA A 53 1.27 16.33 -5.20
CA ALA A 53 1.02 14.89 -5.29
C ALA A 53 2.18 14.16 -5.98
N ARG A 54 2.78 14.77 -7.00
CA ARG A 54 3.95 14.21 -7.69
C ARG A 54 5.19 14.23 -6.79
N GLU A 55 5.50 15.36 -6.17
CA GLU A 55 6.66 15.50 -5.26
C GLU A 55 6.61 14.48 -4.14
N LEU A 56 5.46 14.40 -3.44
CA LEU A 56 5.28 13.46 -2.34
C LEU A 56 5.25 12.00 -2.82
N GLY A 57 4.65 11.75 -3.99
CA GLY A 57 4.63 10.44 -4.63
C GLY A 57 6.03 9.93 -4.95
N ASP A 58 6.89 10.76 -5.52
CA ASP A 58 8.29 10.41 -5.83
C ASP A 58 9.06 10.05 -4.55
N MET A 59 8.86 10.81 -3.46
CA MET A 59 9.46 10.52 -2.17
C MET A 59 9.01 9.15 -1.63
N VAL A 60 7.72 8.83 -1.72
CA VAL A 60 7.18 7.52 -1.31
C VAL A 60 7.79 6.41 -2.16
N VAL A 61 7.80 6.53 -3.50
CA VAL A 61 8.36 5.52 -4.40
C VAL A 61 9.85 5.27 -4.11
N GLN A 62 10.63 6.33 -3.84
CA GLN A 62 12.04 6.18 -3.46
C GLN A 62 12.20 5.43 -2.13
N ALA A 63 11.35 5.72 -1.14
CA ALA A 63 11.36 5.02 0.14
C ALA A 63 11.03 3.52 -0.02
N LEU A 64 10.02 3.20 -0.84
CA LEU A 64 9.62 1.83 -1.16
C LEU A 64 10.75 1.02 -1.80
N GLY A 65 11.45 1.61 -2.78
CA GLY A 65 12.57 0.95 -3.46
C GLY A 65 13.75 0.60 -2.55
N ARG A 66 13.85 1.26 -1.38
CA ARG A 66 14.89 1.02 -0.36
C ARG A 66 14.40 0.14 0.80
N ASN A 67 13.12 -0.21 0.82
CA ASN A 67 12.55 -1.01 1.90
C ASN A 67 12.56 -2.50 1.54
N PRO A 68 13.45 -3.32 2.15
CA PRO A 68 13.59 -4.72 1.77
C PRO A 68 12.38 -5.58 2.14
N LEU A 69 11.57 -5.16 3.13
CA LEU A 69 10.35 -5.87 3.48
C LEU A 69 9.26 -5.64 2.42
N PHE A 70 9.12 -4.39 1.93
CA PHE A 70 8.22 -4.08 0.82
C PHE A 70 8.59 -4.89 -0.44
N VAL A 71 9.88 -4.86 -0.81
CA VAL A 71 10.35 -5.58 -2.00
C VAL A 71 10.05 -7.08 -1.90
N SER A 72 10.30 -7.68 -0.73
CA SER A 72 10.04 -9.11 -0.50
C SER A 72 8.54 -9.44 -0.51
N ALA A 73 7.71 -8.64 0.17
CA ALA A 73 6.28 -8.92 0.30
C ALA A 73 5.49 -8.70 -1.00
N VAL A 74 5.93 -7.73 -1.83
CA VAL A 74 5.18 -7.28 -3.00
C VAL A 74 5.77 -7.79 -4.30
N LEU A 75 7.09 -8.02 -4.38
CA LEU A 75 7.84 -8.34 -5.62
C LEU A 75 7.45 -7.39 -6.76
N PRO A 76 7.69 -6.06 -6.59
CA PRO A 76 7.10 -5.05 -7.46
C PRO A 76 7.69 -5.11 -8.87
N LYS A 77 6.82 -5.23 -9.88
CA LYS A 77 7.13 -4.96 -11.28
C LYS A 77 6.97 -3.48 -11.59
N GLN A 78 5.86 -2.90 -11.12
CA GLN A 78 5.51 -1.50 -11.35
C GLN A 78 4.65 -0.98 -10.21
N VAL A 79 5.03 0.17 -9.65
CA VAL A 79 4.27 0.88 -8.62
C VAL A 79 3.48 2.02 -9.29
N PHE A 80 2.17 2.06 -9.09
CA PHE A 80 1.36 3.19 -9.52
C PHE A 80 1.74 4.43 -8.71
N PRO A 81 1.77 5.64 -9.29
CA PRO A 81 2.06 6.86 -8.56
C PRO A 81 1.18 6.99 -7.31
N PRO A 82 1.78 7.15 -6.11
CA PRO A 82 1.02 7.26 -4.89
C PRO A 82 0.04 8.42 -4.91
N LEU A 83 -1.20 8.13 -4.51
CA LEU A 83 -2.28 9.09 -4.35
C LEU A 83 -2.44 9.43 -2.87
N PHE A 84 -3.04 10.58 -2.57
CA PHE A 84 -3.19 11.06 -1.20
C PHE A 84 -4.64 11.40 -0.91
N ASN A 85 -5.15 10.89 0.20
CA ASN A 85 -6.51 11.13 0.65
C ASN A 85 -6.55 11.72 2.07
N ARG A 86 -7.65 12.42 2.33
CA ARG A 86 -8.00 12.98 3.62
C ARG A 86 -9.45 12.66 3.95
N TYR A 87 -9.68 12.24 5.16
CA TYR A 87 -11.00 12.02 5.72
C TYR A 87 -11.15 12.88 6.96
N ASP A 88 -12.11 13.80 6.95
CA ASP A 88 -12.51 14.62 8.09
C ASP A 88 -13.72 13.99 8.82
N ALA A 89 -14.13 14.54 9.94
CA ALA A 89 -15.27 14.04 10.71
C ALA A 89 -16.53 13.90 9.84
N GLY A 90 -17.18 12.73 9.91
CA GLY A 90 -18.32 12.34 9.09
C GLY A 90 -17.95 11.68 7.76
N MET A 91 -16.69 11.71 7.35
CA MET A 91 -16.24 11.09 6.09
C MET A 91 -15.92 9.60 6.27
N THR A 92 -16.08 8.86 5.18
CA THR A 92 -15.92 7.40 5.14
C THR A 92 -15.67 6.92 3.71
N PHE A 93 -15.22 5.69 3.56
CA PHE A 93 -15.29 4.99 2.29
C PHE A 93 -15.87 3.59 2.52
N GLY A 94 -17.09 3.38 2.06
CA GLY A 94 -17.81 2.13 2.24
C GLY A 94 -17.13 0.94 1.57
N ALA A 95 -17.66 -0.25 1.83
CA ALA A 95 -17.09 -1.51 1.33
C ALA A 95 -16.99 -1.53 -0.20
N HIS A 96 -15.81 -1.83 -0.71
CA HIS A 96 -15.50 -1.90 -2.13
C HIS A 96 -14.29 -2.80 -2.39
N VAL A 97 -14.09 -3.18 -3.65
CA VAL A 97 -12.88 -3.79 -4.18
C VAL A 97 -12.27 -2.81 -5.17
N ASP A 98 -10.95 -2.72 -5.19
CA ASP A 98 -10.23 -1.85 -6.11
C ASP A 98 -10.41 -2.27 -7.58
N ASN A 99 -10.30 -1.30 -8.50
CA ASN A 99 -10.35 -1.60 -9.93
C ASN A 99 -9.16 -2.49 -10.32
N ALA A 100 -9.42 -3.59 -11.01
CA ALA A 100 -8.40 -4.57 -11.39
C ALA A 100 -7.31 -4.00 -12.31
N ILE A 101 -7.64 -2.98 -13.12
CA ILE A 101 -6.72 -2.29 -14.03
C ILE A 101 -6.78 -0.79 -13.75
N ARG A 102 -5.63 -0.17 -13.64
CA ARG A 102 -5.48 1.28 -13.46
C ARG A 102 -4.66 1.88 -14.59
N GLY A 103 -5.23 2.89 -15.26
CA GLY A 103 -4.53 3.69 -16.27
C GLY A 103 -3.73 4.84 -15.64
N TYR A 104 -2.62 5.20 -16.26
CA TYR A 104 -1.87 6.40 -15.92
C TYR A 104 -2.50 7.62 -16.61
N LEU A 105 -2.50 8.75 -15.91
CA LEU A 105 -3.03 10.00 -16.45
C LEU A 105 -2.31 10.38 -17.75
N ASP A 106 -3.08 10.80 -18.76
CA ASP A 106 -2.60 11.30 -20.06
C ASP A 106 -1.71 10.30 -20.84
N THR A 107 -1.83 9.01 -20.57
CA THR A 107 -1.08 7.95 -21.29
C THR A 107 -1.98 6.77 -21.64
N SER A 108 -1.48 5.87 -22.50
CA SER A 108 -2.09 4.56 -22.78
C SER A 108 -1.57 3.47 -21.82
N LEU A 109 -0.67 3.80 -20.91
CA LEU A 109 -0.09 2.84 -19.99
C LEU A 109 -1.11 2.42 -18.91
N GLN A 110 -1.07 1.17 -18.55
CA GLN A 110 -1.93 0.58 -17.52
C GLN A 110 -1.15 -0.39 -16.66
N ILE A 111 -1.59 -0.55 -15.42
CA ILE A 111 -1.10 -1.62 -14.54
C ILE A 111 -2.26 -2.48 -14.05
N ARG A 112 -1.96 -3.73 -13.74
CA ARG A 112 -2.81 -4.62 -12.96
C ARG A 112 -2.61 -4.31 -11.47
N THR A 113 -3.68 -4.15 -10.72
CA THR A 113 -3.64 -3.81 -9.28
C THR A 113 -3.59 -5.08 -8.42
N ASP A 114 -2.46 -5.77 -8.44
CA ASP A 114 -2.29 -7.03 -7.72
C ASP A 114 -2.24 -6.83 -6.20
N VAL A 115 -1.57 -5.77 -5.77
CA VAL A 115 -1.39 -5.41 -4.36
C VAL A 115 -1.84 -3.98 -4.14
N SER A 116 -2.73 -3.79 -3.17
CA SER A 116 -3.15 -2.49 -2.65
C SER A 116 -2.28 -2.12 -1.45
N ALA A 117 -1.98 -0.83 -1.32
CA ALA A 117 -1.19 -0.28 -0.23
C ALA A 117 -1.87 0.93 0.40
N THR A 118 -1.76 1.03 1.73
CA THR A 118 -2.10 2.24 2.48
C THR A 118 -0.96 2.61 3.40
N LEU A 119 -0.35 3.78 3.17
CA LEU A 119 0.70 4.39 3.99
C LEU A 119 0.05 5.46 4.87
N PHE A 120 0.16 5.32 6.18
CA PHE A 120 -0.44 6.22 7.16
C PHE A 120 0.43 7.47 7.34
N ILE A 121 -0.19 8.67 7.30
CA ILE A 121 0.49 9.96 7.47
C ILE A 121 -0.01 10.68 8.73
N SER A 122 -1.29 10.48 9.12
CA SER A 122 -1.79 10.86 10.44
C SER A 122 -1.37 9.84 11.49
N ALA A 123 -1.00 10.30 12.68
CA ALA A 123 -0.81 9.43 13.82
C ALA A 123 -2.16 8.87 14.33
N PRO A 124 -2.19 7.68 14.94
CA PRO A 124 -3.43 7.08 15.46
C PRO A 124 -4.21 8.00 16.41
N GLU A 125 -3.52 8.87 17.15
CA GLU A 125 -4.07 9.81 18.14
C GLU A 125 -4.73 11.04 17.49
N ASP A 126 -4.40 11.34 16.24
CA ASP A 126 -4.88 12.52 15.51
C ASP A 126 -6.39 12.41 15.17
N TYR A 127 -6.96 11.20 15.19
CA TYR A 127 -8.34 10.97 14.78
C TYR A 127 -8.98 9.76 15.48
N ASP A 128 -10.32 9.75 15.54
CA ASP A 128 -11.10 8.61 16.04
C ASP A 128 -11.95 8.01 14.92
N GLY A 129 -12.13 6.69 14.94
CA GLY A 129 -12.64 5.95 13.78
C GLY A 129 -11.58 5.84 12.70
N GLY A 130 -11.99 5.75 11.45
CA GLY A 130 -11.10 5.75 10.28
C GLY A 130 -10.18 4.57 10.13
N GLU A 131 -10.49 3.45 10.81
CA GLU A 131 -9.77 2.20 10.58
C GLU A 131 -9.97 1.75 9.13
N LEU A 132 -8.87 1.35 8.50
CA LEU A 132 -8.91 0.54 7.28
C LEU A 132 -9.32 -0.88 7.68
N THR A 133 -10.48 -1.33 7.23
CA THR A 133 -10.92 -2.71 7.46
C THR A 133 -10.72 -3.50 6.17
N VAL A 134 -9.95 -4.57 6.25
CA VAL A 134 -9.73 -5.51 5.14
C VAL A 134 -10.37 -6.84 5.49
N GLU A 135 -11.17 -7.39 4.57
CA GLU A 135 -11.86 -8.66 4.75
C GLU A 135 -11.16 -9.79 3.99
N ASP A 136 -10.93 -10.88 4.66
CA ASP A 136 -10.41 -12.12 4.09
C ASP A 136 -11.27 -13.33 4.51
N THR A 137 -10.83 -14.56 4.19
CA THR A 137 -11.52 -15.80 4.57
C THR A 137 -11.64 -16.03 6.08
N TYR A 138 -10.84 -15.35 6.89
CA TYR A 138 -10.84 -15.48 8.36
C TYR A 138 -11.60 -14.37 9.07
N GLY A 139 -12.09 -13.38 8.31
CA GLY A 139 -12.91 -12.28 8.85
C GLY A 139 -12.40 -10.89 8.48
N LYS A 140 -12.73 -9.91 9.34
CA LYS A 140 -12.38 -8.50 9.15
C LYS A 140 -11.22 -8.10 10.05
N HIS A 141 -10.22 -7.50 9.44
CA HIS A 141 -9.03 -7.00 10.12
C HIS A 141 -9.03 -5.47 10.10
N ALA A 142 -9.20 -4.86 11.26
CA ALA A 142 -9.11 -3.40 11.41
C ALA A 142 -7.64 -2.98 11.55
N VAL A 143 -7.22 -2.02 10.72
CA VAL A 143 -5.84 -1.54 10.64
C VAL A 143 -5.81 -0.04 10.89
N LYS A 144 -5.03 0.39 11.88
CA LYS A 144 -4.73 1.78 12.21
C LYS A 144 -3.30 1.84 12.73
N LEU A 145 -2.37 2.27 11.89
CA LEU A 145 -0.93 2.19 12.13
C LEU A 145 -0.32 3.56 12.47
N PRO A 146 0.87 3.58 13.09
CA PRO A 146 1.65 4.79 13.27
C PRO A 146 1.90 5.53 11.96
N ALA A 147 2.09 6.85 12.05
CA ALA A 147 2.48 7.66 10.90
C ALA A 147 3.86 7.22 10.36
N GLY A 148 3.97 7.02 9.05
CA GLY A 148 5.15 6.45 8.38
C GLY A 148 5.09 4.96 8.15
N ASP A 149 4.17 4.25 8.78
CA ASP A 149 3.94 2.82 8.58
C ASP A 149 2.94 2.56 7.45
N MET A 150 3.05 1.40 6.84
CA MET A 150 2.22 1.00 5.71
C MET A 150 1.64 -0.40 5.92
N VAL A 151 0.44 -0.63 5.39
CA VAL A 151 -0.09 -1.97 5.18
C VAL A 151 -0.23 -2.24 3.69
N VAL A 152 0.15 -3.45 3.27
CA VAL A 152 -0.11 -3.99 1.93
C VAL A 152 -1.04 -5.19 2.04
N TYR A 153 -1.96 -5.33 1.09
CA TYR A 153 -2.94 -6.41 1.05
C TYR A 153 -3.33 -6.73 -0.40
N PRO A 154 -3.91 -7.91 -0.70
CA PRO A 154 -4.32 -8.26 -2.06
C PRO A 154 -5.32 -7.25 -2.63
N GLY A 155 -5.13 -6.80 -3.85
CA GLY A 155 -6.07 -5.89 -4.55
C GLY A 155 -7.47 -6.50 -4.75
N THR A 156 -7.60 -7.81 -4.55
CA THR A 156 -8.88 -8.56 -4.60
C THR A 156 -9.68 -8.47 -3.31
N SER A 157 -9.12 -7.91 -2.23
CA SER A 157 -9.78 -7.88 -0.91
C SER A 157 -10.91 -6.87 -0.87
N LEU A 158 -12.05 -7.27 -0.30
CA LEU A 158 -13.10 -6.33 0.09
C LEU A 158 -12.58 -5.50 1.27
N HIS A 159 -12.66 -4.17 1.16
CA HIS A 159 -12.16 -3.29 2.22
C HIS A 159 -12.98 -1.99 2.32
N ASN A 160 -12.83 -1.31 3.43
CA ASN A 160 -13.49 -0.03 3.69
C ASN A 160 -12.67 0.83 4.66
N VAL A 161 -12.97 2.12 4.73
CA VAL A 161 -12.52 3.01 5.79
C VAL A 161 -13.73 3.37 6.64
N THR A 162 -13.69 3.05 7.94
CA THR A 162 -14.79 3.35 8.88
C THR A 162 -14.99 4.87 9.01
N PRO A 163 -16.19 5.34 9.42
CA PRO A 163 -16.42 6.77 9.58
C PRO A 163 -15.45 7.41 10.58
N ILE A 164 -14.91 8.59 10.20
CA ILE A 164 -14.17 9.44 11.13
C ILE A 164 -15.17 10.10 12.08
N THR A 165 -14.94 10.02 13.37
CA THR A 165 -15.79 10.65 14.39
C THR A 165 -15.16 11.90 15.01
N ARG A 166 -13.81 12.01 14.97
CA ARG A 166 -13.04 13.18 15.43
C ARG A 166 -11.76 13.30 14.60
N GLY A 167 -11.29 14.52 14.39
CA GLY A 167 -10.00 14.81 13.75
C GLY A 167 -9.98 14.56 12.25
N SER A 168 -8.78 14.33 11.71
CA SER A 168 -8.55 14.10 10.28
C SER A 168 -7.56 12.97 10.04
N ARG A 169 -7.96 12.00 9.23
CA ARG A 169 -7.10 10.92 8.77
C ARG A 169 -6.52 11.26 7.40
N ILE A 170 -5.21 11.33 7.30
CA ILE A 170 -4.47 11.51 6.05
C ILE A 170 -3.67 10.24 5.77
N ALA A 171 -3.74 9.76 4.54
CA ALA A 171 -2.97 8.60 4.09
C ALA A 171 -2.58 8.73 2.62
N SER A 172 -1.51 8.05 2.22
CA SER A 172 -1.23 7.75 0.83
C SER A 172 -1.75 6.35 0.51
N PHE A 173 -2.30 6.17 -0.69
CA PHE A 173 -2.75 4.88 -1.19
C PHE A 173 -2.34 4.71 -2.64
N PHE A 174 -2.01 3.48 -3.00
CA PHE A 174 -1.55 3.15 -4.35
C PHE A 174 -1.64 1.65 -4.60
N TRP A 175 -1.38 1.26 -5.84
CA TRP A 175 -1.37 -0.12 -6.27
C TRP A 175 -0.03 -0.51 -6.85
N THR A 176 0.27 -1.79 -6.75
CA THR A 176 1.47 -2.35 -7.34
C THR A 176 1.09 -3.54 -8.22
N GLN A 177 1.57 -3.51 -9.46
CA GLN A 177 1.64 -4.71 -10.26
C GLN A 177 2.84 -5.52 -9.80
N SER A 178 2.59 -6.73 -9.32
CA SER A 178 3.62 -7.65 -8.88
C SER A 178 4.21 -8.42 -10.05
N LEU A 179 5.48 -8.80 -9.94
CA LEU A 179 6.09 -9.84 -10.79
C LEU A 179 5.36 -11.18 -10.64
N ILE A 180 4.74 -11.42 -9.49
CA ILE A 180 3.99 -12.64 -9.20
C ILE A 180 2.50 -12.28 -9.08
N ARG A 181 1.73 -12.59 -10.11
CA ARG A 181 0.29 -12.33 -10.17
C ARG A 181 -0.50 -13.04 -9.10
N ASP A 182 -0.17 -14.31 -8.88
CA ASP A 182 -0.89 -15.19 -7.97
C ASP A 182 -0.56 -14.88 -6.50
N ASP A 183 -1.58 -14.57 -5.70
CA ASP A 183 -1.43 -14.19 -4.30
C ASP A 183 -0.85 -15.31 -3.43
N ILE A 184 -1.19 -16.58 -3.72
CA ILE A 184 -0.69 -17.74 -2.96
C ILE A 184 0.80 -17.93 -3.25
N ARG A 185 1.20 -17.87 -4.50
CA ARG A 185 2.61 -18.00 -4.90
C ARG A 185 3.44 -16.85 -4.33
N ARG A 186 2.93 -15.63 -4.31
CA ARG A 186 3.59 -14.48 -3.71
C ARG A 186 3.75 -14.66 -2.20
N ALA A 187 2.73 -15.15 -1.51
CA ALA A 187 2.81 -15.47 -0.07
C ALA A 187 3.86 -16.56 0.21
N LEU A 188 3.90 -17.64 -0.58
CA LEU A 188 4.91 -18.69 -0.43
C LEU A 188 6.34 -18.19 -0.62
N LEU A 189 6.56 -17.32 -1.62
CA LEU A 189 7.88 -16.69 -1.83
C LEU A 189 8.26 -15.78 -0.67
N PHE A 190 7.32 -15.00 -0.15
CA PHE A 190 7.56 -14.15 1.01
C PHE A 190 7.94 -14.97 2.25
N ASP A 191 7.17 -16.02 2.57
CA ASP A 191 7.44 -16.89 3.72
C ASP A 191 8.80 -17.59 3.58
N LEU A 192 9.16 -18.02 2.37
CA LEU A 192 10.46 -18.61 2.09
C LEU A 192 11.59 -17.60 2.26
N ASP A 193 11.46 -16.37 1.71
CA ASP A 193 12.48 -15.32 1.88
C ASP A 193 12.66 -14.95 3.35
N MET A 194 11.58 -14.80 4.11
CA MET A 194 11.65 -14.50 5.55
C MET A 194 12.28 -15.63 6.35
N SER A 195 12.10 -16.88 5.92
CA SER A 195 12.74 -18.06 6.54
C SER A 195 14.23 -18.11 6.23
N ILE A 196 14.62 -17.81 4.98
CA ILE A 196 16.03 -17.70 4.57
C ILE A 196 16.74 -16.60 5.38
N ARG A 197 16.13 -15.42 5.48
CA ARG A 197 16.68 -14.28 6.22
C ARG A 197 16.92 -14.62 7.70
N ARG A 198 15.95 -15.27 8.35
CA ARG A 198 16.10 -15.73 9.75
C ARG A 198 17.22 -16.74 9.88
N LEU A 199 17.24 -17.77 9.03
CA LEU A 199 18.28 -18.77 9.04
C LEU A 199 19.68 -18.17 8.80
N SER A 200 19.79 -17.23 7.85
CA SER A 200 21.06 -16.53 7.57
C SER A 200 21.53 -15.66 8.74
N ALA A 201 20.61 -15.07 9.49
CA ALA A 201 20.93 -14.24 10.64
C ALA A 201 21.42 -15.11 11.83
N ASP A 202 20.73 -16.24 12.07
CA ASP A 202 21.01 -17.12 13.21
C ASP A 202 22.19 -18.07 12.92
N HIS A 203 22.33 -18.53 11.68
CA HIS A 203 23.30 -19.53 11.23
C HIS A 203 23.85 -19.22 9.84
N PRO A 204 24.70 -18.18 9.65
CA PRO A 204 25.13 -17.68 8.35
C PRO A 204 25.88 -18.73 7.50
N GLU A 205 26.60 -19.64 8.14
CA GLU A 205 27.36 -20.69 7.45
C GLU A 205 26.56 -21.99 7.21
N HIS A 206 25.26 -22.01 7.55
CA HIS A 206 24.45 -23.23 7.39
C HIS A 206 24.25 -23.56 5.91
N PRO A 207 24.58 -24.79 5.44
CA PRO A 207 24.52 -25.14 4.00
C PRO A 207 23.12 -25.00 3.41
N SER A 208 22.06 -25.11 4.21
CA SER A 208 20.68 -24.91 3.76
C SER A 208 20.39 -23.46 3.32
N VAL A 209 21.17 -22.46 3.75
CA VAL A 209 20.98 -21.06 3.27
C VAL A 209 21.13 -21.00 1.77
N VAL A 210 22.19 -21.59 1.21
CA VAL A 210 22.43 -21.64 -0.23
C VAL A 210 21.33 -22.43 -0.96
N SER A 211 20.96 -23.60 -0.40
CA SER A 211 19.94 -24.47 -1.01
C SER A 211 18.57 -23.80 -1.06
N LEU A 212 18.12 -23.17 0.04
CA LEU A 212 16.84 -22.47 0.13
C LEU A 212 16.83 -21.22 -0.77
N THR A 213 17.94 -20.48 -0.82
CA THR A 213 18.10 -19.33 -1.72
C THR A 213 18.00 -19.78 -3.20
N SER A 214 18.60 -20.92 -3.54
CA SER A 214 18.48 -21.51 -4.89
C SER A 214 17.03 -21.86 -5.22
N ILE A 215 16.30 -22.49 -4.28
CA ILE A 215 14.88 -22.81 -4.44
C ILE A 215 14.07 -21.54 -4.65
N TYR A 216 14.26 -20.51 -3.80
CA TYR A 216 13.60 -19.22 -3.93
C TYR A 216 13.77 -18.62 -5.33
N HIS A 217 15.01 -18.49 -5.81
CA HIS A 217 15.26 -17.91 -7.12
C HIS A 217 14.73 -18.75 -8.27
N ASN A 218 14.70 -20.08 -8.15
CA ASN A 218 14.14 -20.97 -9.16
C ASN A 218 12.61 -20.87 -9.21
N LEU A 219 11.92 -20.77 -8.07
CA LEU A 219 10.49 -20.52 -8.01
C LEU A 219 10.14 -19.14 -8.56
N LEU A 220 10.89 -18.11 -8.18
CA LEU A 220 10.73 -16.76 -8.70
C LEU A 220 10.88 -16.74 -10.24
N ARG A 221 11.89 -17.43 -10.78
CA ARG A 221 12.12 -17.54 -12.23
C ARG A 221 10.99 -18.26 -12.96
N GLN A 222 10.36 -19.27 -12.32
CA GLN A 222 9.24 -19.99 -12.89
C GLN A 222 7.93 -19.17 -12.90
N TRP A 223 7.74 -18.33 -11.89
CA TRP A 223 6.43 -17.69 -11.65
C TRP A 223 6.39 -16.21 -12.04
N ALA A 224 7.54 -15.58 -12.25
CA ALA A 224 7.59 -14.17 -12.57
C ALA A 224 7.07 -13.87 -14.00
N GLU A 225 6.23 -12.85 -14.08
CA GLU A 225 5.75 -12.22 -15.32
C GLU A 225 6.57 -10.94 -15.55
N VAL A 226 7.69 -11.04 -16.28
CA VAL A 226 8.59 -9.92 -16.58
C VAL A 226 8.12 -9.08 -17.76
#